data_8bf2a2ee99753c8332387b67ffebe695
#
_entry.id   8bf2a2ee99753c8332387b67ffebe695
#
_cell.length_a   1.000
_cell.length_b   1.000
_cell.length_c   1.000
_cell.angle_alpha   90.00
_cell.angle_beta   90.00
_cell.angle_gamma   90.00
#
_symmetry.space_group_name_H-M   'P 1'
#
loop_
_entity.id
_entity.type
_entity.pdbx_description
1 polymer ?
#
loop_
_entity_poly.entity_id
_entity_poly.type
_entity_poly.pdbx_seq_one_letter_code
_entity_poly.pdbx_strand_id
1 'polypeptide(L)'
;MNRNSISLIVIILLTTIPVINAQGLLEEKNNFTRQDTLRGTITPERIWWDVTYYHLDIKVDPDNKYISGKNTVKYKVLNSHNLLQIDLQAPLEITKVTQNGKELKVKHDGNAHFITLKEKQTVGDINTLEVHYKGNPQVAKRAPWDGGFSWKKDENGKHFVATSCQGLGASVWWPNKDHMYDEVDSMLISVNIPKGLSNVSNGRLRSIEEHDNNTVTSHWFVNNPINNYGVNVNIGDYVHFSEVFKGENGNLDLDYYVLRDNLEKAKEHFKDTPKMMTAFEHWFGPYPFYEDGFKLVEVPYLGMEHQSSITYGNKYKKGYLGRDLSNTGWGLKFDFIIIHEAGHEWFANNITYKDIADMWIHEGFTAYSEGLYLEYHYSKQAGDEYTVGKGKDINNDRAIIGYYNVNKEGSGDMYNKGAYMLHTLRQLIEDDEKWRMILRGLNKTFYHQTVTTKQIEDYLSKTSGIDLTEFFNQYLRDVRIPTLEYKIENNVLKYRYTNIIENFDMPFIATIDDKKQWLFPKAEWKTMNIKSDDIKIDKNFLVYSSKL
;
A
#
# COMPACT_ATOMS: atom_id res chain seq x y z
N MET A 1 -61.75 49.74 1.05
CA MET A 1 -61.15 48.63 1.80
C MET A 1 -60.48 47.70 0.77
N ASN A 2 -59.21 47.94 0.48
CA ASN A 2 -58.43 47.11 -0.45
C ASN A 2 -57.35 46.37 0.36
N ARG A 3 -57.40 45.06 0.38
CA ARG A 3 -56.36 44.19 0.92
C ARG A 3 -55.37 43.86 -0.17
N ASN A 4 -54.17 44.40 -0.07
CA ASN A 4 -53.02 44.00 -0.91
C ASN A 4 -52.40 42.73 -0.33
N SER A 5 -52.48 41.62 -1.09
CA SER A 5 -51.75 40.41 -0.80
C SER A 5 -50.33 40.54 -1.39
N ILE A 6 -49.31 40.54 -0.56
CA ILE A 6 -47.90 40.46 -0.97
C ILE A 6 -47.55 38.98 -1.07
N SER A 7 -47.34 38.49 -2.31
CA SER A 7 -46.80 37.14 -2.56
C SER A 7 -45.29 37.18 -2.40
N LEU A 8 -44.79 36.48 -1.40
CA LEU A 8 -43.36 36.28 -1.16
C LEU A 8 -42.86 35.18 -2.09
N ILE A 9 -42.13 35.54 -3.14
CA ILE A 9 -41.43 34.58 -4.01
C ILE A 9 -40.13 34.23 -3.31
N VAL A 10 -40.06 32.98 -2.77
CA VAL A 10 -38.81 32.39 -2.27
C VAL A 10 -38.05 31.84 -3.47
N ILE A 11 -37.01 32.56 -3.91
CA ILE A 11 -36.06 32.05 -4.88
C ILE A 11 -35.09 31.13 -4.15
N ILE A 12 -35.28 29.81 -4.32
CA ILE A 12 -34.30 28.81 -3.91
C ILE A 12 -33.15 28.84 -4.91
N LEU A 13 -32.07 29.51 -4.56
CA LEU A 13 -30.78 29.39 -5.26
C LEU A 13 -30.25 27.97 -5.00
N LEU A 14 -30.50 27.06 -5.94
CA LEU A 14 -29.74 25.81 -6.06
C LEU A 14 -28.31 26.18 -6.47
N THR A 15 -27.43 26.38 -5.52
CA THR A 15 -25.99 26.38 -5.77
C THR A 15 -25.60 24.95 -6.10
N THR A 16 -25.53 24.62 -7.40
CA THR A 16 -24.81 23.45 -7.88
C THR A 16 -23.33 23.66 -7.54
N ILE A 17 -22.90 23.10 -6.42
CA ILE A 17 -21.46 22.95 -6.13
C ILE A 17 -20.95 22.00 -7.22
N PRO A 18 -20.03 22.41 -8.11
CA PRO A 18 -19.41 21.45 -9.00
C PRO A 18 -18.67 20.47 -8.10
N VAL A 19 -19.11 19.21 -8.10
CA VAL A 19 -18.31 18.12 -7.56
C VAL A 19 -17.12 18.01 -8.52
N ILE A 20 -16.01 18.67 -8.14
CA ILE A 20 -14.74 18.45 -8.79
C ILE A 20 -14.32 17.05 -8.36
N ASN A 21 -14.61 16.08 -9.20
CA ASN A 21 -14.06 14.74 -9.08
C ASN A 21 -12.55 14.87 -9.21
N ALA A 22 -11.86 14.91 -8.09
CA ALA A 22 -10.44 14.58 -8.06
C ALA A 22 -10.38 13.08 -8.37
N GLN A 23 -9.80 12.72 -9.50
CA GLN A 23 -9.54 11.30 -9.81
C GLN A 23 -8.74 10.73 -8.63
N GLY A 24 -9.43 10.02 -7.77
CA GLY A 24 -8.85 9.31 -6.64
C GLY A 24 -8.28 7.98 -7.09
N LEU A 25 -7.39 7.43 -6.30
CA LEU A 25 -6.78 6.12 -6.54
C LEU A 25 -7.82 5.03 -6.85
N LEU A 26 -9.00 5.11 -6.23
CA LEU A 26 -10.06 4.10 -6.30
C LEU A 26 -11.23 4.46 -7.23
N GLU A 27 -11.08 5.47 -8.10
CA GLU A 27 -12.14 5.81 -9.06
C GLU A 27 -12.26 4.77 -10.20
N GLU A 28 -13.49 4.52 -10.64
CA GLU A 28 -13.74 3.62 -11.77
C GLU A 28 -13.23 4.26 -13.07
N LYS A 29 -12.39 3.52 -13.81
CA LYS A 29 -11.86 3.93 -15.11
C LYS A 29 -12.00 2.76 -16.09
N ASN A 30 -12.88 2.91 -17.05
CA ASN A 30 -13.19 1.87 -18.04
C ASN A 30 -12.55 2.13 -19.43
N ASN A 31 -12.02 3.35 -19.66
CA ASN A 31 -11.39 3.72 -20.91
C ASN A 31 -9.90 4.02 -20.67
N PHE A 32 -9.04 3.19 -21.26
CA PHE A 32 -7.60 3.33 -21.13
C PHE A 32 -7.01 3.98 -22.38
N THR A 33 -6.06 4.89 -22.14
CA THR A 33 -5.36 5.63 -23.17
C THR A 33 -4.00 5.00 -23.48
N ARG A 34 -3.33 5.50 -24.52
CA ARG A 34 -1.92 5.15 -24.77
C ARG A 34 -1.02 5.49 -23.57
N GLN A 35 -1.30 6.58 -22.84
CA GLN A 35 -0.49 6.95 -21.66
C GLN A 35 -0.65 5.94 -20.52
N ASP A 36 -1.86 5.40 -20.30
CA ASP A 36 -2.07 4.33 -19.32
C ASP A 36 -1.30 3.07 -19.71
N THR A 37 -1.28 2.71 -20.99
CA THR A 37 -0.48 1.57 -21.47
C THR A 37 1.02 1.81 -21.33
N LEU A 38 1.53 2.99 -21.67
CA LEU A 38 2.94 3.33 -21.50
C LEU A 38 3.35 3.33 -20.02
N ARG A 39 2.44 3.71 -19.13
CA ARG A 39 2.67 3.70 -17.68
C ARG A 39 2.63 2.28 -17.11
N GLY A 40 1.62 1.47 -17.46
CA GLY A 40 1.33 0.18 -16.82
C GLY A 40 1.94 -1.04 -17.52
N THR A 41 2.64 -0.88 -18.65
CA THR A 41 3.19 -2.01 -19.41
C THR A 41 4.71 -2.12 -19.25
N ILE A 42 5.21 -3.35 -19.20
CA ILE A 42 6.64 -3.61 -19.34
C ILE A 42 6.98 -3.49 -20.83
N THR A 43 7.25 -2.25 -21.26
CA THR A 43 7.53 -1.93 -22.66
C THR A 43 8.82 -2.58 -23.17
N PRO A 44 9.00 -2.75 -24.49
CA PRO A 44 10.27 -3.18 -25.06
C PRO A 44 11.46 -2.29 -24.64
N GLU A 45 11.20 -1.01 -24.37
CA GLU A 45 12.20 -0.02 -23.95
C GLU A 45 12.52 -0.08 -22.45
N ARG A 46 11.73 -0.85 -21.66
CA ARG A 46 11.99 -1.12 -20.23
C ARG A 46 12.61 -2.50 -20.01
N ILE A 47 12.18 -3.55 -20.72
CA ILE A 47 12.49 -4.94 -20.39
C ILE A 47 13.96 -5.35 -20.60
N TRP A 48 14.70 -4.63 -21.41
CA TRP A 48 16.06 -5.02 -21.84
C TRP A 48 17.15 -4.63 -20.85
N TRP A 49 16.82 -3.87 -19.82
CA TRP A 49 17.74 -3.39 -18.79
C TRP A 49 17.14 -3.56 -17.39
N ASP A 50 18.00 -3.78 -16.41
CA ASP A 50 17.71 -4.00 -15.00
C ASP A 50 18.33 -2.86 -14.21
N VAL A 51 17.54 -2.18 -13.37
CA VAL A 51 18.06 -1.05 -12.60
C VAL A 51 18.74 -1.56 -11.33
N THR A 52 20.03 -1.20 -11.15
CA THR A 52 20.82 -1.69 -10.01
C THR A 52 21.14 -0.61 -8.99
N TYR A 53 21.08 0.67 -9.37
CA TYR A 53 21.35 1.76 -8.45
C TYR A 53 20.77 3.08 -8.93
N TYR A 54 20.20 3.83 -7.98
CA TYR A 54 19.87 5.23 -8.17
C TYR A 54 20.68 6.13 -7.23
N HIS A 55 21.10 7.30 -7.74
CA HIS A 55 21.49 8.43 -6.91
C HIS A 55 20.58 9.60 -7.25
N LEU A 56 19.58 9.85 -6.41
CA LEU A 56 18.70 11.00 -6.51
C LEU A 56 19.33 12.17 -5.76
N ASP A 57 19.84 13.16 -6.50
CA ASP A 57 20.51 14.35 -5.99
C ASP A 57 19.67 15.57 -6.36
N ILE A 58 18.94 16.12 -5.37
CA ILE A 58 17.93 17.15 -5.58
C ILE A 58 18.09 18.33 -4.62
N LYS A 59 17.72 19.49 -5.12
CA LYS A 59 17.44 20.69 -4.33
C LYS A 59 15.94 20.90 -4.24
N VAL A 60 15.45 21.10 -3.02
CA VAL A 60 14.05 21.45 -2.74
C VAL A 60 14.00 22.89 -2.25
N ASP A 61 13.23 23.71 -2.94
CA ASP A 61 12.92 25.10 -2.58
C ASP A 61 11.48 25.19 -2.09
N PRO A 62 11.23 25.14 -0.77
CA PRO A 62 9.88 25.13 -0.23
C PRO A 62 9.13 26.46 -0.43
N ASP A 63 9.84 27.58 -0.49
CA ASP A 63 9.22 28.91 -0.70
C ASP A 63 8.59 29.02 -2.08
N ASN A 64 9.29 28.54 -3.11
CA ASN A 64 8.84 28.54 -4.50
C ASN A 64 8.10 27.25 -4.90
N LYS A 65 8.00 26.26 -4.01
CA LYS A 65 7.45 24.92 -4.27
C LYS A 65 8.11 24.30 -5.51
N TYR A 66 9.40 24.37 -5.58
CA TYR A 66 10.20 24.03 -6.76
C TYR A 66 11.26 23.01 -6.42
N ILE A 67 11.52 22.09 -7.35
CA ILE A 67 12.58 21.11 -7.23
C ILE A 67 13.47 21.16 -8.48
N SER A 68 14.75 20.84 -8.30
CA SER A 68 15.71 20.69 -9.39
C SER A 68 16.83 19.75 -8.97
N GLY A 69 17.38 19.04 -9.92
CA GLY A 69 18.46 18.12 -9.65
C GLY A 69 18.65 17.09 -10.74
N LYS A 70 19.16 15.93 -10.36
CA LYS A 70 19.36 14.80 -11.26
C LYS A 70 19.11 13.47 -10.58
N ASN A 71 18.75 12.47 -11.38
CA ASN A 71 18.84 11.07 -11.00
C ASN A 71 19.97 10.41 -11.81
N THR A 72 20.96 9.84 -11.13
CA THR A 72 21.98 8.98 -11.74
C THR A 72 21.47 7.56 -11.71
N VAL A 73 21.26 6.97 -12.87
CA VAL A 73 20.66 5.63 -13.08
C VAL A 73 21.79 4.68 -13.49
N LYS A 74 22.15 3.73 -12.62
CA LYS A 74 23.05 2.64 -12.99
C LYS A 74 22.20 1.41 -13.33
N TYR A 75 22.51 0.75 -14.45
CA TYR A 75 21.73 -0.38 -14.92
C TYR A 75 22.60 -1.45 -15.57
N LYS A 76 22.13 -2.69 -15.47
CA LYS A 76 22.68 -3.87 -16.13
C LYS A 76 21.93 -4.14 -17.42
N VAL A 77 22.65 -4.43 -18.49
CA VAL A 77 22.08 -4.76 -19.79
C VAL A 77 21.68 -6.24 -19.83
N LEU A 78 20.39 -6.52 -19.98
CA LEU A 78 19.83 -7.87 -20.09
C LEU A 78 19.76 -8.34 -21.55
N ASN A 79 19.41 -7.42 -22.47
CA ASN A 79 19.37 -7.68 -23.90
C ASN A 79 19.94 -6.48 -24.67
N SER A 80 20.55 -6.75 -25.83
CA SER A 80 21.18 -5.68 -26.63
C SER A 80 20.15 -4.76 -27.25
N HIS A 81 20.11 -3.51 -26.80
CA HIS A 81 19.19 -2.47 -27.24
C HIS A 81 19.82 -1.07 -27.11
N ASN A 82 19.21 -0.04 -27.70
CA ASN A 82 19.69 1.35 -27.61
C ASN A 82 18.59 2.39 -27.39
N LEU A 83 17.34 1.97 -27.17
CA LEU A 83 16.24 2.85 -26.79
C LEU A 83 15.78 2.50 -25.39
N LEU A 84 15.80 3.48 -24.48
CA LEU A 84 15.48 3.31 -23.06
C LEU A 84 14.32 4.23 -22.69
N GLN A 85 13.36 3.73 -21.91
CA GLN A 85 12.27 4.53 -21.38
C GLN A 85 12.55 4.93 -19.94
N ILE A 86 12.43 6.24 -19.67
CA ILE A 86 12.35 6.84 -18.33
C ILE A 86 11.03 7.61 -18.27
N ASP A 87 10.42 7.64 -17.10
CA ASP A 87 9.15 8.32 -16.87
C ASP A 87 9.35 9.54 -15.97
N LEU A 88 8.68 10.63 -16.32
CA LEU A 88 8.57 11.85 -15.52
C LEU A 88 7.27 12.56 -15.90
N GLN A 89 6.44 12.86 -14.90
CA GLN A 89 5.14 13.47 -15.16
C GLN A 89 5.21 14.99 -15.21
N ALA A 90 4.44 15.57 -16.12
CA ALA A 90 4.22 17.00 -16.12
C ALA A 90 3.64 17.47 -14.75
N PRO A 91 3.99 18.68 -14.27
CA PRO A 91 4.68 19.77 -14.98
C PRO A 91 6.23 19.75 -14.85
N LEU A 92 6.83 18.66 -14.38
CA LEU A 92 8.29 18.53 -14.34
C LEU A 92 8.86 18.30 -15.74
N GLU A 93 10.09 18.76 -15.96
CA GLU A 93 10.75 18.71 -17.26
C GLU A 93 12.13 18.06 -17.16
N ILE A 94 12.40 17.09 -18.04
CA ILE A 94 13.78 16.62 -18.28
C ILE A 94 14.52 17.69 -19.06
N THR A 95 15.57 18.23 -18.48
CA THR A 95 16.36 19.31 -19.09
C THR A 95 17.57 18.80 -19.86
N LYS A 96 18.09 17.62 -19.48
CA LYS A 96 19.27 17.02 -20.11
C LYS A 96 19.39 15.56 -19.71
N VAL A 97 19.82 14.70 -20.62
CA VAL A 97 20.24 13.33 -20.34
C VAL A 97 21.62 13.11 -20.87
N THR A 98 22.51 12.51 -20.06
CA THR A 98 23.89 12.21 -20.48
C THR A 98 24.27 10.77 -20.19
N GLN A 99 25.15 10.22 -21.04
CA GLN A 99 25.87 8.98 -20.81
C GLN A 99 27.37 9.20 -21.14
N ASN A 100 28.26 8.87 -20.22
CA ASN A 100 29.72 9.08 -20.39
C ASN A 100 30.05 10.53 -20.77
N GLY A 101 29.38 11.52 -20.16
CA GLY A 101 29.56 12.96 -20.42
C GLY A 101 28.99 13.46 -21.76
N LYS A 102 28.42 12.57 -22.59
CA LYS A 102 27.80 12.93 -23.89
C LYS A 102 26.32 13.07 -23.75
N GLU A 103 25.74 14.17 -24.25
CA GLU A 103 24.32 14.40 -24.27
C GLU A 103 23.61 13.46 -25.25
N LEU A 104 22.43 12.98 -24.84
CA LEU A 104 21.60 12.04 -25.57
C LEU A 104 20.32 12.72 -26.06
N LYS A 105 19.76 12.16 -27.14
CA LYS A 105 18.46 12.60 -27.66
C LYS A 105 17.34 12.00 -26.83
N VAL A 106 16.37 12.84 -26.45
CA VAL A 106 15.15 12.44 -25.74
C VAL A 106 13.94 12.76 -26.61
N LYS A 107 13.07 11.77 -26.81
CA LYS A 107 11.77 11.93 -27.43
C LYS A 107 10.70 11.83 -26.35
N HIS A 108 9.87 12.85 -26.23
CA HIS A 108 8.76 12.90 -25.28
C HIS A 108 7.49 12.30 -25.89
N ASP A 109 6.76 11.48 -25.12
CA ASP A 109 5.45 10.95 -25.45
C ASP A 109 4.60 11.00 -24.16
N GLY A 110 4.02 12.16 -23.88
CA GLY A 110 3.38 12.46 -22.60
C GLY A 110 4.38 12.36 -21.44
N ASN A 111 4.08 11.49 -20.47
CA ASN A 111 4.91 11.26 -19.30
C ASN A 111 6.04 10.22 -19.53
N ALA A 112 6.06 9.54 -20.68
CA ALA A 112 7.13 8.63 -21.05
C ALA A 112 8.19 9.36 -21.90
N HIS A 113 9.46 9.15 -21.59
CA HIS A 113 10.59 9.81 -22.24
C HIS A 113 11.53 8.74 -22.79
N PHE A 114 11.65 8.69 -24.12
CA PHE A 114 12.46 7.71 -24.83
C PHE A 114 13.84 8.28 -25.13
N ILE A 115 14.85 7.68 -24.50
CA ILE A 115 16.26 8.09 -24.57
C ILE A 115 16.98 7.23 -25.61
N THR A 116 17.52 7.83 -26.66
CA THR A 116 18.29 7.13 -27.69
C THR A 116 19.77 7.13 -27.31
N LEU A 117 20.30 5.97 -26.95
CA LEU A 117 21.72 5.75 -26.66
C LEU A 117 22.54 5.82 -27.96
N LYS A 118 23.81 6.19 -27.85
CA LYS A 118 24.68 6.35 -29.02
C LYS A 118 24.89 5.04 -29.78
N GLU A 119 24.98 3.94 -29.03
CA GLU A 119 25.25 2.60 -29.57
C GLU A 119 24.35 1.58 -28.88
N LYS A 120 24.15 0.42 -29.53
CA LYS A 120 23.53 -0.73 -28.85
C LYS A 120 24.39 -1.17 -27.68
N GLN A 121 23.76 -1.42 -26.57
CA GLN A 121 24.45 -1.84 -25.36
C GLN A 121 24.78 -3.34 -25.42
N THR A 122 25.88 -3.73 -24.80
CA THR A 122 26.32 -5.14 -24.75
C THR A 122 25.70 -5.85 -23.54
N VAL A 123 25.18 -7.04 -23.76
CA VAL A 123 24.58 -7.87 -22.67
C VAL A 123 25.60 -8.14 -21.57
N GLY A 124 25.20 -7.91 -20.32
CA GLY A 124 26.02 -8.06 -19.12
C GLY A 124 26.76 -6.78 -18.69
N ASP A 125 26.88 -5.78 -19.56
CA ASP A 125 27.50 -4.51 -19.19
C ASP A 125 26.67 -3.77 -18.13
N ILE A 126 27.39 -3.05 -17.25
CA ILE A 126 26.79 -2.09 -16.32
C ILE A 126 27.09 -0.70 -16.82
N ASN A 127 26.05 0.05 -17.09
CA ASN A 127 26.13 1.41 -17.64
C ASN A 127 25.44 2.43 -16.72
N THR A 128 25.75 3.71 -16.96
CA THR A 128 25.22 4.81 -16.15
C THR A 128 24.64 5.90 -17.04
N LEU A 129 23.45 6.39 -16.68
CA LEU A 129 22.81 7.59 -17.22
C LEU A 129 22.70 8.65 -16.14
N GLU A 130 22.77 9.93 -16.51
CA GLU A 130 22.34 11.04 -15.66
C GLU A 130 21.15 11.72 -16.31
N VAL A 131 20.04 11.80 -15.58
CA VAL A 131 18.79 12.45 -16.02
C VAL A 131 18.59 13.70 -15.18
N HIS A 132 18.82 14.86 -15.76
CA HIS A 132 18.64 16.17 -15.12
C HIS A 132 17.20 16.65 -15.34
N TYR A 133 16.58 17.20 -14.28
CA TYR A 133 15.21 17.66 -14.34
C TYR A 133 14.94 18.82 -13.37
N LYS A 134 13.81 19.50 -13.58
CA LYS A 134 13.39 20.61 -12.73
C LYS A 134 11.90 20.91 -12.91
N GLY A 135 11.35 21.72 -12.02
CA GLY A 135 10.02 22.27 -12.14
C GLY A 135 9.27 22.36 -10.82
N ASN A 136 8.01 22.71 -10.90
CA ASN A 136 7.08 22.70 -9.76
C ASN A 136 6.34 21.37 -9.77
N PRO A 137 6.64 20.43 -8.87
CA PRO A 137 5.99 19.12 -8.88
C PRO A 137 4.50 19.25 -8.59
N GLN A 138 3.72 18.24 -8.97
CA GLN A 138 2.31 18.16 -8.64
C GLN A 138 2.11 18.34 -7.13
N VAL A 139 1.12 19.16 -6.77
CA VAL A 139 0.72 19.39 -5.38
C VAL A 139 -0.39 18.41 -5.02
N ALA A 140 -0.18 17.62 -3.98
CA ALA A 140 -1.21 16.73 -3.47
C ALA A 140 -2.38 17.53 -2.89
N LYS A 141 -3.60 17.23 -3.33
CA LYS A 141 -4.84 17.86 -2.84
C LYS A 141 -5.44 17.07 -1.68
N ARG A 142 -5.34 15.75 -1.72
CA ARG A 142 -5.87 14.80 -0.74
C ARG A 142 -4.83 13.72 -0.43
N ALA A 143 -3.60 14.16 -0.04
CA ALA A 143 -2.53 13.23 0.32
C ALA A 143 -2.97 12.25 1.42
N PRO A 144 -2.56 10.98 1.37
CA PRO A 144 -1.64 10.40 0.36
C PRO A 144 -2.32 9.97 -0.95
N TRP A 145 -3.66 9.92 -1.02
CA TRP A 145 -4.45 9.22 -2.06
C TRP A 145 -4.31 9.77 -3.47
N ASP A 146 -4.04 11.07 -3.63
CA ASP A 146 -3.90 11.73 -4.95
C ASP A 146 -2.46 12.03 -5.33
N GLY A 147 -1.51 11.81 -4.42
CA GLY A 147 -0.07 11.91 -4.66
C GLY A 147 0.50 13.27 -5.06
N GLY A 148 1.79 13.40 -4.92
CA GLY A 148 2.58 14.60 -5.17
C GLY A 148 3.24 15.15 -3.92
N PHE A 149 3.57 16.43 -3.94
CA PHE A 149 4.11 17.14 -2.79
C PHE A 149 3.02 17.76 -1.92
N SER A 150 3.11 17.55 -0.62
CA SER A 150 2.34 18.27 0.40
C SER A 150 3.17 19.44 0.92
N TRP A 151 2.89 20.66 0.44
CA TRP A 151 3.55 21.88 0.87
C TRP A 151 2.74 22.54 1.98
N LYS A 152 3.08 22.26 3.22
CA LYS A 152 2.41 22.81 4.40
C LYS A 152 3.38 23.58 5.26
N LYS A 153 2.87 24.18 6.33
CA LYS A 153 3.63 24.79 7.42
C LYS A 153 3.16 24.19 8.74
N ASP A 154 4.07 24.10 9.71
CA ASP A 154 3.76 23.75 11.07
C ASP A 154 3.08 24.93 11.82
N GLU A 155 2.75 24.74 13.09
CA GLU A 155 2.10 25.76 13.92
C GLU A 155 2.99 27.00 14.16
N ASN A 156 4.31 26.87 13.99
CA ASN A 156 5.29 27.95 14.10
C ASN A 156 5.56 28.66 12.76
N GLY A 157 4.87 28.27 11.68
CA GLY A 157 5.02 28.82 10.35
C GLY A 157 6.24 28.31 9.58
N LYS A 158 7.00 27.32 10.10
CA LYS A 158 8.09 26.67 9.39
C LYS A 158 7.55 25.70 8.34
N HIS A 159 8.31 25.49 7.27
CA HIS A 159 7.92 24.55 6.23
C HIS A 159 7.78 23.11 6.78
N PHE A 160 6.70 22.46 6.37
CA PHE A 160 6.38 21.09 6.69
C PHE A 160 5.95 20.39 5.40
N VAL A 161 6.88 19.69 4.77
CA VAL A 161 6.77 19.17 3.40
C VAL A 161 6.97 17.67 3.40
N ALA A 162 6.16 16.96 2.63
CA ALA A 162 6.32 15.52 2.44
C ALA A 162 5.82 15.10 1.06
N THR A 163 6.36 13.98 0.55
CA THR A 163 5.93 13.36 -0.71
C THR A 163 5.01 12.18 -0.46
N SER A 164 4.12 11.90 -1.42
CA SER A 164 3.33 10.67 -1.51
C SER A 164 3.04 10.39 -2.97
N CYS A 165 3.06 9.13 -3.42
CA CYS A 165 2.88 8.85 -4.85
C CYS A 165 2.36 7.44 -5.18
N GLN A 166 1.82 6.71 -4.21
CA GLN A 166 1.16 5.43 -4.48
C GLN A 166 0.09 5.60 -5.56
N GLY A 167 -0.02 4.68 -6.49
CA GLY A 167 -0.94 4.72 -7.63
C GLY A 167 -0.53 5.68 -8.75
N LEU A 168 -0.22 6.94 -8.47
CA LEU A 168 0.30 7.87 -9.48
C LEU A 168 1.69 7.50 -9.98
N GLY A 169 2.48 6.88 -9.12
CA GLY A 169 3.86 6.50 -9.37
C GLY A 169 4.88 7.57 -9.04
N ALA A 170 6.11 7.11 -8.82
CA ALA A 170 7.23 7.95 -8.42
C ALA A 170 7.60 9.03 -9.43
N SER A 171 7.31 8.80 -10.71
CA SER A 171 7.55 9.77 -11.79
C SER A 171 6.78 11.08 -11.61
N VAL A 172 5.85 11.17 -10.67
CA VAL A 172 5.16 12.41 -10.31
C VAL A 172 6.11 13.46 -9.74
N TRP A 173 7.30 13.04 -9.22
CA TRP A 173 8.23 13.99 -8.63
C TRP A 173 9.72 13.75 -8.95
N TRP A 174 10.12 12.59 -9.50
CA TRP A 174 11.48 12.33 -9.94
C TRP A 174 11.54 11.37 -11.13
N PRO A 175 12.51 11.51 -12.06
CA PRO A 175 12.62 10.66 -13.22
C PRO A 175 13.16 9.28 -12.87
N ASN A 176 12.44 8.22 -13.22
CA ASN A 176 12.82 6.84 -12.93
C ASN A 176 12.21 5.85 -13.93
N LYS A 177 12.56 4.58 -13.79
CA LYS A 177 11.87 3.46 -14.47
C LYS A 177 10.59 3.14 -13.70
N ASP A 178 9.53 3.90 -13.94
CA ASP A 178 8.34 3.90 -13.09
C ASP A 178 7.41 2.72 -13.36
N HIS A 179 7.83 1.54 -12.94
CA HIS A 179 7.04 0.30 -13.00
C HIS A 179 7.49 -0.64 -11.87
N MET A 180 6.53 -1.32 -11.24
CA MET A 180 6.75 -2.11 -10.03
C MET A 180 7.52 -3.42 -10.24
N TYR A 181 7.68 -3.89 -11.49
CA TYR A 181 8.34 -5.17 -11.76
C TYR A 181 9.85 -5.17 -11.50
N ASP A 182 10.46 -3.99 -11.39
CA ASP A 182 11.90 -3.79 -11.31
C ASP A 182 12.21 -2.80 -10.18
N GLU A 183 12.65 -3.33 -9.07
CA GLU A 183 13.07 -2.57 -7.91
C GLU A 183 14.58 -2.35 -7.95
N VAL A 184 15.02 -1.14 -7.60
CA VAL A 184 16.45 -0.83 -7.53
C VAL A 184 17.10 -1.55 -6.34
N ASP A 185 18.29 -2.18 -6.56
CA ASP A 185 18.99 -2.94 -5.50
C ASP A 185 19.43 -2.07 -4.31
N SER A 186 19.77 -0.80 -4.56
CA SER A 186 20.20 0.17 -3.55
C SER A 186 20.07 1.60 -4.06
N MET A 187 20.00 2.58 -3.13
CA MET A 187 19.77 3.97 -3.51
C MET A 187 20.49 4.96 -2.58
N LEU A 188 21.07 6.01 -3.15
CA LEU A 188 21.50 7.21 -2.43
C LEU A 188 20.50 8.34 -2.68
N ILE A 189 20.01 8.95 -1.62
CA ILE A 189 19.06 10.07 -1.65
C ILE A 189 19.77 11.27 -1.02
N SER A 190 20.12 12.26 -1.85
CA SER A 190 20.79 13.49 -1.43
C SER A 190 19.81 14.66 -1.61
N VAL A 191 19.45 15.30 -0.51
CA VAL A 191 18.42 16.36 -0.54
C VAL A 191 19.00 17.65 0.05
N ASN A 192 19.15 18.66 -0.80
CA ASN A 192 19.56 20.01 -0.43
C ASN A 192 18.33 20.87 -0.10
N ILE A 193 18.34 21.47 1.09
CA ILE A 193 17.23 22.28 1.64
C ILE A 193 17.77 23.55 2.32
N PRO A 194 16.94 24.57 2.61
CA PRO A 194 17.32 25.71 3.44
C PRO A 194 17.78 25.28 4.84
N LYS A 195 18.85 25.91 5.35
CA LYS A 195 19.36 25.70 6.71
C LYS A 195 18.28 26.04 7.76
N GLY A 196 18.22 25.26 8.84
CA GLY A 196 17.21 25.39 9.91
C GLY A 196 16.01 24.46 9.74
N LEU A 197 16.01 23.67 8.67
CA LEU A 197 15.11 22.54 8.46
C LEU A 197 15.92 21.24 8.39
N SER A 198 15.28 20.11 8.63
CA SER A 198 15.84 18.78 8.46
C SER A 198 15.10 18.04 7.35
N ASN A 199 15.84 17.25 6.56
CA ASN A 199 15.26 16.26 5.65
C ASN A 199 15.44 14.86 6.22
N VAL A 200 14.37 14.04 6.13
CA VAL A 200 14.36 12.61 6.47
C VAL A 200 13.86 11.83 5.26
N SER A 201 14.63 10.80 4.89
CA SER A 201 14.32 9.91 3.77
C SER A 201 14.52 8.44 4.16
N ASN A 202 14.36 7.52 3.20
CA ASN A 202 14.53 6.08 3.38
C ASN A 202 15.96 5.69 3.77
N GLY A 203 16.14 4.51 4.36
CA GLY A 203 17.44 3.99 4.73
C GLY A 203 18.09 4.71 5.90
N ARG A 204 19.42 4.78 5.93
CA ARG A 204 20.18 5.39 7.02
C ARG A 204 20.86 6.70 6.60
N LEU A 205 20.83 7.69 7.49
CA LEU A 205 21.58 8.93 7.34
C LEU A 205 23.09 8.62 7.34
N ARG A 206 23.80 9.02 6.28
CA ARG A 206 25.24 8.83 6.14
C ARG A 206 26.02 10.08 6.53
N SER A 207 25.55 11.24 6.06
CA SER A 207 26.21 12.51 6.36
C SER A 207 25.26 13.69 6.15
N ILE A 208 25.61 14.81 6.75
CA ILE A 208 24.99 16.11 6.53
C ILE A 208 26.12 17.07 6.13
N GLU A 209 25.91 17.79 5.02
CA GLU A 209 26.87 18.76 4.48
C GLU A 209 26.26 20.15 4.52
N GLU A 210 26.94 21.08 5.20
CA GLU A 210 26.53 22.49 5.24
C GLU A 210 27.21 23.26 4.11
N HIS A 211 26.49 24.20 3.50
CA HIS A 211 26.99 25.02 2.40
C HIS A 211 26.97 26.51 2.73
N ASP A 212 27.89 27.28 2.15
CA ASP A 212 28.02 28.74 2.38
C ASP A 212 26.80 29.54 1.92
N ASN A 213 25.99 28.99 1.02
CA ASN A 213 24.76 29.60 0.51
C ASN A 213 23.54 29.44 1.45
N ASN A 214 23.76 29.15 2.71
CA ASN A 214 22.72 28.93 3.73
C ASN A 214 21.78 27.75 3.42
N THR A 215 22.33 26.68 2.82
CA THR A 215 21.64 25.42 2.61
C THR A 215 22.37 24.27 3.30
N VAL A 216 21.67 23.13 3.42
CA VAL A 216 22.22 21.88 3.96
C VAL A 216 21.81 20.72 3.07
N THR A 217 22.71 19.77 2.84
CA THR A 217 22.41 18.52 2.12
C THR A 217 22.47 17.35 3.07
N SER A 218 21.41 16.57 3.16
CA SER A 218 21.36 15.29 3.87
C SER A 218 21.53 14.14 2.88
N HIS A 219 22.41 13.20 3.20
CA HIS A 219 22.68 12.00 2.40
C HIS A 219 22.15 10.75 3.10
N TRP A 220 21.11 10.15 2.54
CA TRP A 220 20.47 8.93 3.04
C TRP A 220 20.78 7.77 2.10
N PHE A 221 21.12 6.61 2.64
CA PHE A 221 21.44 5.43 1.83
C PHE A 221 20.55 4.26 2.19
N VAL A 222 19.90 3.69 1.19
CA VAL A 222 19.09 2.48 1.24
C VAL A 222 19.92 1.31 0.75
N ASN A 223 20.12 0.31 1.61
CA ASN A 223 20.94 -0.88 1.30
C ASN A 223 20.14 -1.98 0.62
N ASN A 224 18.84 -2.05 0.89
CA ASN A 224 17.97 -3.12 0.41
C ASN A 224 17.22 -2.70 -0.86
N PRO A 225 16.71 -3.64 -1.66
CA PRO A 225 15.82 -3.32 -2.77
C PRO A 225 14.66 -2.45 -2.31
N ILE A 226 14.32 -1.45 -3.13
CA ILE A 226 13.25 -0.51 -2.83
C ILE A 226 12.41 -0.23 -4.07
N ASN A 227 11.08 -0.32 -3.92
CA ASN A 227 10.17 0.10 -4.97
C ASN A 227 10.21 1.63 -5.16
N ASN A 228 9.93 2.10 -6.37
CA ASN A 228 10.08 3.51 -6.69
C ASN A 228 9.12 4.40 -5.89
N TYR A 229 7.85 3.97 -5.66
CA TYR A 229 6.87 4.78 -4.95
C TYR A 229 7.16 4.88 -3.45
N GLY A 230 7.89 3.91 -2.88
CA GLY A 230 8.33 3.91 -1.49
C GLY A 230 9.43 4.95 -1.18
N VAL A 231 10.03 5.59 -2.20
CA VAL A 231 11.04 6.63 -2.02
C VAL A 231 10.38 7.94 -1.59
N ASN A 232 10.83 8.51 -0.46
CA ASN A 232 10.23 9.71 0.08
C ASN A 232 11.22 10.83 0.43
N VAL A 233 10.69 12.04 0.52
CA VAL A 233 11.35 13.23 1.07
C VAL A 233 10.41 13.88 2.06
N ASN A 234 10.87 14.01 3.32
CA ASN A 234 10.15 14.68 4.40
C ASN A 234 11.00 15.81 4.94
N ILE A 235 10.47 17.04 4.96
CA ILE A 235 11.20 18.24 5.37
C ILE A 235 10.40 18.96 6.45
N GLY A 236 11.04 19.25 7.58
CA GLY A 236 10.39 19.95 8.70
C GLY A 236 11.38 20.42 9.75
N ASP A 237 10.87 21.10 10.79
CA ASP A 237 11.63 21.37 12.03
C ASP A 237 11.60 20.15 12.93
N TYR A 238 12.21 19.05 12.42
CA TYR A 238 12.23 17.79 13.13
C TYR A 238 13.19 17.77 14.30
N VAL A 239 12.77 17.09 15.36
CA VAL A 239 13.62 16.55 16.42
C VAL A 239 13.63 15.04 16.32
N HIS A 240 14.72 14.41 16.74
CA HIS A 240 14.96 12.98 16.67
C HIS A 240 15.08 12.36 18.06
N PHE A 241 14.50 11.18 18.22
CA PHE A 241 14.77 10.27 19.33
C PHE A 241 14.70 8.83 18.81
N SER A 242 15.31 7.90 19.53
CA SER A 242 15.37 6.49 19.09
C SER A 242 15.38 5.54 20.27
N GLU A 243 15.11 4.28 19.97
CA GLU A 243 15.28 3.13 20.86
C GLU A 243 15.79 1.92 20.06
N VAL A 244 16.26 0.89 20.76
CA VAL A 244 16.72 -0.35 20.14
C VAL A 244 15.73 -1.46 20.44
N PHE A 245 15.17 -2.06 19.41
CA PHE A 245 14.35 -3.26 19.48
C PHE A 245 15.23 -4.51 19.34
N LYS A 246 15.04 -5.48 20.23
CA LYS A 246 15.71 -6.79 20.18
C LYS A 246 14.81 -7.75 19.40
N GLY A 247 14.99 -7.80 18.10
CA GLY A 247 14.21 -8.64 17.21
C GLY A 247 14.86 -9.99 16.88
N GLU A 248 14.25 -10.72 15.96
CA GLU A 248 14.69 -12.08 15.59
C GLU A 248 16.08 -12.11 14.93
N ASN A 249 16.44 -11.08 14.15
CA ASN A 249 17.75 -10.97 13.49
C ASN A 249 18.74 -10.06 14.25
N GLY A 250 18.50 -9.79 15.54
CA GLY A 250 19.37 -8.99 16.39
C GLY A 250 18.79 -7.63 16.75
N ASN A 251 19.67 -6.64 16.93
CA ASN A 251 19.26 -5.30 17.29
C ASN A 251 18.76 -4.53 16.06
N LEU A 252 17.59 -3.94 16.16
CA LEU A 252 16.99 -3.05 15.17
C LEU A 252 16.85 -1.65 15.77
N ASP A 253 17.38 -0.63 15.09
CA ASP A 253 17.17 0.75 15.49
C ASP A 253 15.75 1.18 15.08
N LEU A 254 15.00 1.71 16.04
CA LEU A 254 13.71 2.35 15.84
C LEU A 254 13.94 3.86 16.01
N ASP A 255 13.87 4.58 14.90
CA ASP A 255 14.14 6.01 14.87
C ASP A 255 12.84 6.81 14.67
N TYR A 256 12.70 7.91 15.35
CA TYR A 256 11.51 8.74 15.35
C TYR A 256 11.85 10.19 15.03
N TYR A 257 11.27 10.71 13.97
CA TYR A 257 11.43 12.11 13.55
C TYR A 257 10.09 12.81 13.63
N VAL A 258 9.96 13.76 14.54
CA VAL A 258 8.70 14.44 14.81
C VAL A 258 8.90 15.95 14.87
N LEU A 259 7.84 16.72 14.64
CA LEU A 259 7.90 18.16 14.86
C LEU A 259 8.25 18.47 16.32
N ARG A 260 9.04 19.48 16.54
CA ARG A 260 9.58 19.84 17.86
C ARG A 260 8.51 19.93 18.94
N ASP A 261 7.36 20.52 18.63
CA ASP A 261 6.26 20.73 19.59
C ASP A 261 5.51 19.45 19.94
N ASN A 262 5.71 18.38 19.16
CA ASN A 262 5.06 17.09 19.36
C ASN A 262 5.94 16.03 20.05
N LEU A 263 7.20 16.39 20.42
CA LEU A 263 8.18 15.45 20.95
C LEU A 263 7.66 14.61 22.12
N GLU A 264 7.09 15.24 23.15
CA GLU A 264 6.64 14.52 24.34
C GLU A 264 5.39 13.66 24.08
N LYS A 265 4.49 14.12 23.20
CA LYS A 265 3.36 13.30 22.73
C LYS A 265 3.85 12.07 21.98
N ALA A 266 4.84 12.26 21.10
CA ALA A 266 5.40 11.18 20.30
C ALA A 266 6.10 10.14 21.15
N LYS A 267 6.93 10.53 22.12
CA LYS A 267 7.60 9.61 23.06
C LYS A 267 6.62 8.72 23.81
N GLU A 268 5.46 9.26 24.20
CA GLU A 268 4.45 8.46 24.86
C GLU A 268 3.70 7.55 23.89
N HIS A 269 3.31 8.09 22.74
CA HIS A 269 2.43 7.42 21.78
C HIS A 269 3.15 6.30 21.00
N PHE A 270 4.41 6.52 20.63
CA PHE A 270 5.19 5.57 19.84
C PHE A 270 5.72 4.37 20.64
N LYS A 271 5.42 4.27 21.93
CA LYS A 271 5.59 3.04 22.72
C LYS A 271 4.81 1.83 22.14
N ASP A 272 3.92 2.06 21.19
CA ASP A 272 3.26 0.98 20.46
C ASP A 272 4.17 0.37 19.38
N THR A 273 5.20 1.08 18.91
CA THR A 273 6.09 0.60 17.84
C THR A 273 6.83 -0.70 18.20
N PRO A 274 7.53 -0.82 19.35
CA PRO A 274 8.14 -2.10 19.71
C PRO A 274 7.13 -3.22 19.96
N LYS A 275 5.90 -2.92 20.38
CA LYS A 275 4.83 -3.92 20.49
C LYS A 275 4.39 -4.41 19.11
N MET A 276 4.25 -3.49 18.16
CA MET A 276 3.96 -3.83 16.77
C MET A 276 5.04 -4.75 16.19
N MET A 277 6.31 -4.38 16.34
CA MET A 277 7.44 -5.21 15.89
C MET A 277 7.40 -6.62 16.47
N THR A 278 7.15 -6.75 17.78
CA THR A 278 7.06 -8.07 18.43
C THR A 278 5.94 -8.92 17.83
N ALA A 279 4.76 -8.35 17.61
CA ALA A 279 3.63 -9.08 17.03
C ALA A 279 3.90 -9.46 15.56
N PHE A 280 4.48 -8.58 14.77
CA PHE A 280 4.69 -8.81 13.36
C PHE A 280 5.86 -9.76 13.08
N GLU A 281 6.95 -9.69 13.86
CA GLU A 281 7.99 -10.72 13.76
C GLU A 281 7.46 -12.10 14.17
N HIS A 282 6.59 -12.20 15.17
CA HIS A 282 5.93 -13.46 15.52
C HIS A 282 5.12 -14.03 14.33
N TRP A 283 4.30 -13.21 13.67
CA TRP A 283 3.41 -13.66 12.61
C TRP A 283 4.09 -13.83 11.24
N PHE A 284 5.01 -12.93 10.90
CA PHE A 284 5.53 -12.80 9.53
C PHE A 284 7.01 -13.14 9.40
N GLY A 285 7.73 -13.29 10.50
CA GLY A 285 9.19 -13.45 10.53
C GLY A 285 9.91 -12.13 10.75
N PRO A 286 11.25 -12.16 10.76
CA PRO A 286 12.05 -10.99 11.09
C PRO A 286 11.73 -9.79 10.20
N TYR A 287 11.86 -8.59 10.75
CA TYR A 287 11.73 -7.35 9.99
C TYR A 287 12.63 -7.39 8.75
N PRO A 288 12.13 -7.04 7.55
CA PRO A 288 12.87 -7.32 6.31
C PRO A 288 14.07 -6.42 6.05
N PHE A 289 14.18 -5.26 6.72
CA PHE A 289 15.11 -4.18 6.37
C PHE A 289 16.01 -3.76 7.55
N TYR A 290 16.60 -4.72 8.26
CA TYR A 290 17.46 -4.45 9.43
C TYR A 290 18.63 -3.51 9.11
N GLU A 291 19.20 -3.62 7.89
CA GLU A 291 20.31 -2.78 7.44
C GLU A 291 19.91 -1.31 7.30
N ASP A 292 18.65 -1.05 6.97
CA ASP A 292 18.11 0.29 6.74
C ASP A 292 17.46 0.91 7.99
N GLY A 293 17.21 0.07 9.03
CA GLY A 293 16.52 0.48 10.25
C GLY A 293 15.02 0.73 10.02
N PHE A 294 14.30 1.06 11.06
CA PHE A 294 12.88 1.40 11.02
C PHE A 294 12.68 2.84 11.47
N LYS A 295 11.92 3.64 10.72
CA LYS A 295 11.60 5.02 11.10
C LYS A 295 10.11 5.31 11.05
N LEU A 296 9.61 6.08 12.04
CA LEU A 296 8.37 6.82 11.92
C LEU A 296 8.69 8.31 11.75
N VAL A 297 8.16 8.91 10.69
CA VAL A 297 8.40 10.30 10.34
C VAL A 297 7.06 11.05 10.32
N GLU A 298 6.92 12.05 11.19
CA GLU A 298 5.71 12.88 11.22
C GLU A 298 5.55 13.68 9.92
N VAL A 299 4.33 13.66 9.34
CA VAL A 299 4.03 14.31 8.06
C VAL A 299 2.67 15.04 8.10
N PRO A 300 2.41 15.99 7.17
CA PRO A 300 1.18 16.77 7.14
C PRO A 300 -0.03 16.05 6.52
N TYR A 301 0.02 14.73 6.38
CA TYR A 301 -1.09 13.87 5.93
C TYR A 301 -1.20 12.63 6.84
N LEU A 302 -2.15 11.71 6.56
CA LEU A 302 -2.52 10.64 7.49
C LEU A 302 -1.40 9.64 7.76
N GLY A 303 -0.80 9.09 6.72
CA GLY A 303 0.26 8.08 6.75
C GLY A 303 0.51 7.49 5.37
N MET A 304 1.60 6.76 5.22
CA MET A 304 2.01 6.06 4.01
C MET A 304 3.15 5.10 4.32
N GLU A 305 3.19 3.97 3.61
CA GLU A 305 4.08 2.82 3.81
C GLU A 305 5.49 2.99 3.20
N HIS A 306 6.06 4.16 3.21
CA HIS A 306 7.41 4.37 2.65
C HIS A 306 8.46 3.50 3.35
N GLN A 307 9.12 2.61 2.58
CA GLN A 307 10.07 1.63 3.11
C GLN A 307 11.10 2.22 4.07
N SER A 308 11.24 1.63 5.27
CA SER A 308 12.15 2.07 6.34
C SER A 308 12.01 3.55 6.76
N SER A 309 10.96 4.24 6.29
CA SER A 309 10.70 5.67 6.54
C SER A 309 9.19 5.94 6.54
N ILE A 310 8.45 5.12 7.28
CA ILE A 310 6.99 5.16 7.38
C ILE A 310 6.55 6.54 7.82
N THR A 311 5.63 7.14 7.08
CA THR A 311 5.12 8.47 7.38
C THR A 311 3.87 8.40 8.25
N TYR A 312 3.81 9.29 9.24
CA TYR A 312 2.84 9.29 10.30
C TYR A 312 2.13 10.63 10.48
N GLY A 313 0.81 10.64 10.48
CA GLY A 313 0.00 11.84 10.69
C GLY A 313 -1.35 11.58 11.38
N ASN A 314 -1.48 10.50 12.16
CA ASN A 314 -2.70 10.14 12.90
C ASN A 314 -2.97 11.03 14.13
N LYS A 315 -2.23 12.15 14.26
CA LYS A 315 -2.40 13.14 15.34
C LYS A 315 -2.27 12.53 16.74
N TYR A 316 -1.46 11.50 16.88
CA TYR A 316 -1.23 10.78 18.15
C TYR A 316 -2.53 10.26 18.79
N LYS A 317 -3.43 9.68 17.95
CA LYS A 317 -4.70 9.11 18.39
C LYS A 317 -4.72 7.60 18.19
N LYS A 318 -5.40 6.89 19.09
CA LYS A 318 -5.77 5.49 18.88
C LYS A 318 -6.87 5.39 17.83
N GLY A 319 -6.93 4.25 17.12
CA GLY A 319 -7.83 4.06 15.99
C GLY A 319 -7.44 4.93 14.78
N TYR A 320 -8.32 4.99 13.80
CA TYR A 320 -8.20 5.81 12.61
C TYR A 320 -8.67 7.24 12.89
N LEU A 321 -7.74 8.16 13.20
CA LEU A 321 -8.05 9.52 13.66
C LEU A 321 -9.02 9.56 14.85
N GLY A 322 -8.97 8.57 15.74
CA GLY A 322 -9.86 8.44 16.90
C GLY A 322 -11.14 7.65 16.65
N ARG A 323 -11.29 7.02 15.49
CA ARG A 323 -12.45 6.17 15.15
C ARG A 323 -12.09 4.69 15.15
N ASP A 324 -13.01 3.85 15.59
CA ASP A 324 -12.94 2.40 15.44
C ASP A 324 -13.57 1.99 14.10
N LEU A 325 -12.77 1.48 13.19
CA LEU A 325 -13.25 1.01 11.89
C LEU A 325 -14.05 -0.30 11.98
N SER A 326 -13.85 -1.08 13.03
CA SER A 326 -14.57 -2.37 13.23
C SER A 326 -15.92 -2.23 13.94
N ASN A 327 -16.16 -1.14 14.66
CA ASN A 327 -17.29 -0.94 15.58
C ASN A 327 -17.38 -1.96 16.75
N THR A 328 -16.26 -2.62 17.07
CA THR A 328 -16.20 -3.63 18.15
C THR A 328 -15.57 -3.08 19.43
N GLY A 329 -14.97 -1.89 19.38
CA GLY A 329 -14.16 -1.30 20.43
C GLY A 329 -12.68 -1.66 20.32
N TRP A 330 -12.33 -2.71 19.59
CA TRP A 330 -10.95 -3.17 19.44
C TRP A 330 -10.10 -2.20 18.64
N GLY A 331 -10.64 -1.54 17.62
CA GLY A 331 -9.91 -0.56 16.81
C GLY A 331 -9.40 0.64 17.60
N LEU A 332 -9.90 0.92 18.81
CA LEU A 332 -9.38 1.98 19.69
C LEU A 332 -8.28 1.51 20.65
N LYS A 333 -7.83 0.24 20.56
CA LYS A 333 -6.77 -0.29 21.41
C LYS A 333 -5.37 -0.03 20.86
N PHE A 334 -5.24 0.33 19.59
CA PHE A 334 -3.96 0.60 18.92
C PHE A 334 -4.06 1.85 18.03
N ASP A 335 -2.91 2.40 17.63
CA ASP A 335 -2.84 3.43 16.58
C ASP A 335 -2.90 2.75 15.22
N PHE A 336 -3.97 3.03 14.46
CA PHE A 336 -4.22 2.41 13.16
C PHE A 336 -3.05 2.63 12.19
N ILE A 337 -2.53 3.86 12.10
CA ILE A 337 -1.46 4.19 11.15
C ILE A 337 -0.15 3.48 11.51
N ILE A 338 0.23 3.41 12.78
CA ILE A 338 1.44 2.68 13.17
C ILE A 338 1.34 1.21 12.76
N ILE A 339 0.18 0.57 13.03
CA ILE A 339 0.03 -0.86 12.78
C ILE A 339 -0.13 -1.14 11.28
N HIS A 340 -0.99 -0.40 10.59
CA HIS A 340 -1.26 -0.61 9.17
C HIS A 340 -0.03 -0.32 8.31
N GLU A 341 0.52 0.89 8.39
CA GLU A 341 1.66 1.28 7.55
C GLU A 341 2.92 0.44 7.83
N ALA A 342 3.13 0.01 9.10
CA ALA A 342 4.23 -0.89 9.41
C ALA A 342 4.03 -2.31 8.88
N GLY A 343 2.79 -2.78 8.76
CA GLY A 343 2.48 -4.08 8.14
C GLY A 343 2.93 -4.16 6.69
N HIS A 344 2.93 -3.05 6.00
CA HIS A 344 3.42 -2.92 4.64
C HIS A 344 4.93 -3.15 4.50
N GLU A 345 5.73 -3.08 5.55
CA GLU A 345 7.14 -3.47 5.46
C GLU A 345 7.29 -4.94 5.05
N TRP A 346 6.35 -5.82 5.48
CA TRP A 346 6.29 -7.22 5.05
C TRP A 346 5.48 -7.43 3.77
N PHE A 347 4.39 -6.65 3.55
CA PHE A 347 3.45 -6.81 2.43
C PHE A 347 3.26 -5.49 1.68
N ALA A 348 4.20 -5.11 0.92
CA ALA A 348 4.37 -4.03 -0.05
C ALA A 348 5.84 -3.80 -0.33
N ASN A 349 6.67 -3.68 0.73
CA ASN A 349 8.09 -3.35 0.60
C ASN A 349 8.95 -4.61 0.46
N ASN A 350 8.69 -5.66 1.26
CA ASN A 350 9.38 -6.95 1.13
C ASN A 350 8.78 -7.83 -0.01
N ILE A 351 7.45 -7.88 -0.09
CA ILE A 351 6.72 -8.62 -1.12
C ILE A 351 5.90 -7.60 -1.92
N THR A 352 6.40 -7.21 -3.07
CA THR A 352 5.82 -6.16 -3.91
C THR A 352 5.02 -6.77 -5.07
N TYR A 353 3.84 -6.25 -5.39
CA TYR A 353 3.14 -6.64 -6.61
C TYR A 353 3.91 -6.20 -7.86
N LYS A 354 3.89 -7.01 -8.93
CA LYS A 354 4.47 -6.63 -10.24
C LYS A 354 3.61 -5.65 -11.02
N ASP A 355 2.30 -5.70 -10.81
CA ASP A 355 1.33 -4.83 -11.46
C ASP A 355 0.34 -4.35 -10.40
N ILE A 356 -0.02 -3.09 -10.43
CA ILE A 356 -0.95 -2.49 -9.46
C ILE A 356 -2.34 -3.17 -9.47
N ALA A 357 -2.68 -3.90 -10.52
CA ALA A 357 -3.87 -4.75 -10.56
C ALA A 357 -3.90 -5.77 -9.39
N ASP A 358 -2.74 -6.17 -8.90
CA ASP A 358 -2.54 -7.12 -7.80
C ASP A 358 -2.38 -6.43 -6.43
N MET A 359 -2.81 -5.18 -6.28
CA MET A 359 -2.62 -4.37 -5.06
C MET A 359 -3.19 -5.00 -3.79
N TRP A 360 -4.12 -5.94 -3.91
CA TRP A 360 -4.67 -6.69 -2.77
C TRP A 360 -3.59 -7.44 -1.97
N ILE A 361 -2.45 -7.78 -2.61
CA ILE A 361 -1.31 -8.41 -1.95
C ILE A 361 -0.74 -7.49 -0.86
N HIS A 362 -0.67 -6.19 -1.16
CA HIS A 362 -0.27 -5.19 -0.17
C HIS A 362 -1.38 -4.98 0.86
N GLU A 363 -2.55 -4.58 0.40
CA GLU A 363 -3.60 -4.06 1.26
C GLU A 363 -4.36 -5.14 2.03
N GLY A 364 -4.61 -6.30 1.39
CA GLY A 364 -5.36 -7.40 2.02
C GLY A 364 -4.58 -8.04 3.17
N PHE A 365 -3.29 -8.34 2.97
CA PHE A 365 -2.45 -8.89 4.04
C PHE A 365 -2.19 -7.86 5.14
N THR A 366 -1.96 -6.60 4.78
CA THR A 366 -1.73 -5.54 5.76
C THR A 366 -2.99 -5.24 6.57
N ALA A 367 -4.17 -5.16 5.94
CA ALA A 367 -5.43 -5.01 6.67
C ALA A 367 -5.73 -6.22 7.58
N TYR A 368 -5.27 -7.42 7.22
CA TYR A 368 -5.35 -8.61 8.07
C TYR A 368 -4.37 -8.57 9.25
N SER A 369 -3.20 -7.96 9.08
CA SER A 369 -2.20 -7.81 10.14
C SER A 369 -2.70 -7.05 11.36
N GLU A 370 -3.66 -6.14 11.17
CA GLU A 370 -4.31 -5.39 12.25
C GLU A 370 -5.02 -6.33 13.24
N GLY A 371 -5.77 -7.32 12.71
CA GLY A 371 -6.41 -8.37 13.54
C GLY A 371 -5.39 -9.28 14.22
N LEU A 372 -4.31 -9.64 13.52
CA LEU A 372 -3.24 -10.46 14.07
C LEU A 372 -2.46 -9.74 15.19
N TYR A 373 -2.28 -8.42 15.10
CA TYR A 373 -1.74 -7.59 16.18
C TYR A 373 -2.63 -7.67 17.42
N LEU A 374 -3.94 -7.54 17.26
CA LEU A 374 -4.89 -7.65 18.38
C LEU A 374 -4.91 -9.06 18.97
N GLU A 375 -4.84 -10.09 18.15
CA GLU A 375 -4.74 -11.46 18.61
C GLU A 375 -3.51 -11.66 19.50
N TYR A 376 -2.34 -11.19 19.07
CA TYR A 376 -1.10 -11.35 19.78
C TYR A 376 -1.11 -10.66 21.16
N HIS A 377 -1.66 -9.44 21.22
CA HIS A 377 -1.59 -8.64 22.44
C HIS A 377 -2.79 -8.80 23.39
N TYR A 378 -3.91 -9.32 22.89
CA TYR A 378 -5.14 -9.45 23.67
C TYR A 378 -5.67 -10.88 23.64
N SER A 379 -6.27 -11.32 22.54
CA SER A 379 -6.78 -12.68 22.39
C SER A 379 -7.16 -12.97 20.92
N LYS A 380 -7.25 -14.25 20.56
CA LYS A 380 -7.81 -14.68 19.26
C LYS A 380 -9.16 -14.04 18.98
N GLN A 381 -10.05 -14.03 20.00
CA GLN A 381 -11.38 -13.41 19.86
C GLN A 381 -11.28 -11.93 19.49
N ALA A 382 -10.33 -11.17 20.05
CA ALA A 382 -10.15 -9.75 19.75
C ALA A 382 -9.77 -9.55 18.26
N GLY A 383 -8.88 -10.38 17.73
CA GLY A 383 -8.48 -10.38 16.31
C GLY A 383 -9.63 -10.78 15.39
N ASP A 384 -10.35 -11.86 15.75
CA ASP A 384 -11.51 -12.35 15.00
C ASP A 384 -12.62 -11.28 14.92
N GLU A 385 -13.03 -10.73 16.07
CA GLU A 385 -14.07 -9.69 16.14
C GLU A 385 -13.73 -8.44 15.35
N TYR A 386 -12.47 -8.00 15.40
CA TYR A 386 -11.99 -6.84 14.66
C TYR A 386 -12.06 -7.07 13.13
N THR A 387 -11.53 -8.19 12.67
CA THR A 387 -11.48 -8.53 11.24
C THR A 387 -12.90 -8.69 10.68
N VAL A 388 -13.75 -9.46 11.38
CA VAL A 388 -15.16 -9.66 11.02
C VAL A 388 -15.95 -8.35 11.06
N GLY A 389 -15.69 -7.51 12.08
CA GLY A 389 -16.37 -6.22 12.25
C GLY A 389 -16.11 -5.24 11.09
N LYS A 390 -14.93 -5.29 10.47
CA LYS A 390 -14.62 -4.51 9.26
C LYS A 390 -15.38 -4.99 8.01
N GLY A 391 -15.88 -6.21 8.01
CA GLY A 391 -16.65 -6.79 6.90
C GLY A 391 -17.93 -6.04 6.55
N LYS A 392 -18.48 -5.22 7.46
CA LYS A 392 -19.64 -4.35 7.20
C LYS A 392 -19.40 -3.28 6.13
N ASP A 393 -18.14 -2.92 5.92
CA ASP A 393 -17.73 -1.87 4.98
C ASP A 393 -17.25 -2.47 3.63
N ILE A 394 -17.60 -3.72 3.34
CA ILE A 394 -17.41 -4.36 2.03
C ILE A 394 -18.49 -3.84 1.08
N ASN A 395 -18.08 -3.23 -0.03
CA ASN A 395 -18.98 -2.58 -0.99
C ASN A 395 -19.42 -3.48 -2.15
N ASN A 396 -18.59 -4.45 -2.54
CA ASN A 396 -18.78 -5.32 -3.71
C ASN A 396 -19.10 -4.54 -5.00
N ASP A 397 -18.41 -3.40 -5.21
CA ASP A 397 -18.60 -2.51 -6.35
C ASP A 397 -18.00 -3.07 -7.64
N ARG A 398 -16.84 -3.71 -7.54
CA ARG A 398 -16.11 -4.40 -8.62
C ARG A 398 -15.14 -5.43 -8.07
N ALA A 399 -14.47 -6.17 -8.95
CA ALA A 399 -13.46 -7.15 -8.56
C ALA A 399 -12.29 -6.51 -7.79
N ILE A 400 -11.70 -7.26 -6.87
CA ILE A 400 -10.52 -6.84 -6.12
C ILE A 400 -9.29 -6.74 -7.03
N ILE A 401 -9.13 -7.68 -7.97
CA ILE A 401 -8.07 -7.62 -8.98
C ILE A 401 -8.43 -6.57 -10.02
N GLY A 402 -7.49 -5.65 -10.28
CA GLY A 402 -7.65 -4.57 -11.24
C GLY A 402 -7.39 -4.94 -12.69
N TYR A 403 -7.09 -3.93 -13.50
CA TYR A 403 -6.78 -4.10 -14.92
C TYR A 403 -5.27 -4.12 -15.12
N TYR A 404 -4.75 -5.25 -15.61
CA TYR A 404 -3.32 -5.41 -15.89
C TYR A 404 -2.84 -4.53 -17.05
N ASN A 405 -1.57 -4.13 -16.99
CA ASN A 405 -0.85 -3.38 -18.03
C ASN A 405 -1.39 -1.96 -18.33
N VAL A 406 -2.16 -1.37 -17.44
CA VAL A 406 -2.73 -0.03 -17.60
C VAL A 406 -2.64 0.83 -16.33
N ASN A 407 -1.88 0.39 -15.34
CA ASN A 407 -1.69 1.05 -14.05
C ASN A 407 -3.02 1.41 -13.36
N LYS A 408 -3.90 0.41 -13.23
CA LYS A 408 -5.20 0.58 -12.57
C LYS A 408 -5.49 -0.55 -11.58
N GLU A 409 -5.59 -0.18 -10.31
CA GLU A 409 -5.97 -1.04 -9.20
C GLU A 409 -7.44 -1.50 -9.29
N GLY A 410 -7.76 -2.54 -8.52
CA GLY A 410 -9.13 -3.04 -8.39
C GLY A 410 -9.98 -2.28 -7.37
N SER A 411 -10.99 -2.96 -6.81
CA SER A 411 -11.87 -2.40 -5.79
C SER A 411 -11.14 -2.06 -4.49
N GLY A 412 -11.59 -0.99 -3.81
CA GLY A 412 -11.22 -0.72 -2.42
C GLY A 412 -11.58 -1.84 -1.43
N ASP A 413 -12.38 -2.81 -1.85
CA ASP A 413 -12.63 -4.03 -1.08
C ASP A 413 -11.37 -4.89 -0.89
N MET A 414 -10.26 -4.59 -1.58
CA MET A 414 -8.97 -5.20 -1.35
C MET A 414 -8.52 -5.16 0.12
N TYR A 415 -8.91 -4.12 0.86
CA TYR A 415 -8.68 -4.00 2.30
C TYR A 415 -9.57 -4.96 3.10
N ASN A 416 -10.84 -4.66 3.21
CA ASN A 416 -11.75 -5.35 4.13
C ASN A 416 -12.16 -6.74 3.64
N LYS A 417 -12.54 -6.91 2.37
CA LYS A 417 -12.85 -8.21 1.79
C LYS A 417 -11.60 -9.06 1.65
N GLY A 418 -10.46 -8.45 1.27
CA GLY A 418 -9.15 -9.12 1.21
C GLY A 418 -8.73 -9.69 2.56
N ALA A 419 -8.78 -8.89 3.63
CA ALA A 419 -8.47 -9.34 4.99
C ALA A 419 -9.43 -10.44 5.47
N TYR A 420 -10.74 -10.29 5.23
CA TYR A 420 -11.73 -11.27 5.65
C TYR A 420 -11.63 -12.57 4.85
N MET A 421 -11.25 -12.51 3.58
CA MET A 421 -10.92 -13.69 2.77
C MET A 421 -9.73 -14.46 3.36
N LEU A 422 -8.65 -13.78 3.74
CA LEU A 422 -7.51 -14.41 4.40
C LEU A 422 -7.89 -15.01 5.75
N HIS A 423 -8.75 -14.33 6.50
CA HIS A 423 -9.31 -14.85 7.75
C HIS A 423 -10.15 -16.10 7.53
N THR A 424 -10.97 -16.13 6.49
CA THR A 424 -11.75 -17.31 6.06
C THR A 424 -10.83 -18.49 5.69
N LEU A 425 -9.75 -18.21 4.95
CA LEU A 425 -8.77 -19.24 4.59
C LEU A 425 -8.11 -19.86 5.83
N ARG A 426 -7.79 -19.05 6.84
CA ARG A 426 -7.28 -19.56 8.13
C ARG A 426 -8.25 -20.54 8.78
N GLN A 427 -9.57 -20.28 8.72
CA GLN A 427 -10.56 -21.20 9.27
C GLN A 427 -10.62 -22.52 8.50
N LEU A 428 -10.41 -22.51 7.18
CA LEU A 428 -10.35 -23.73 6.36
C LEU A 428 -9.14 -24.62 6.71
N ILE A 429 -8.06 -24.00 7.20
CA ILE A 429 -6.83 -24.73 7.58
C ILE A 429 -6.98 -25.41 8.95
N GLU A 430 -7.82 -24.88 9.85
CA GLU A 430 -8.10 -25.38 11.22
C GLU A 430 -6.83 -25.59 12.11
N ASP A 431 -5.71 -24.96 11.75
CA ASP A 431 -4.44 -25.08 12.48
C ASP A 431 -3.75 -23.71 12.49
N ASP A 432 -3.86 -23.03 13.62
CA ASP A 432 -3.34 -21.66 13.80
C ASP A 432 -1.81 -21.61 13.70
N GLU A 433 -1.11 -22.66 14.16
CA GLU A 433 0.35 -22.71 14.06
C GLU A 433 0.77 -22.96 12.60
N LYS A 434 0.09 -23.86 11.87
CA LYS A 434 0.31 -24.05 10.44
C LYS A 434 0.06 -22.75 9.68
N TRP A 435 -1.01 -22.02 10.01
CA TRP A 435 -1.30 -20.72 9.40
C TRP A 435 -0.17 -19.70 9.65
N ARG A 436 0.30 -19.59 10.87
CA ARG A 436 1.45 -18.75 11.23
C ARG A 436 2.69 -19.14 10.42
N MET A 437 2.98 -20.44 10.31
CA MET A 437 4.12 -20.93 9.52
C MET A 437 3.96 -20.66 8.02
N ILE A 438 2.74 -20.66 7.49
CA ILE A 438 2.44 -20.26 6.10
C ILE A 438 2.77 -18.78 5.88
N LEU A 439 2.34 -17.88 6.79
CA LEU A 439 2.63 -16.45 6.68
C LEU A 439 4.13 -16.15 6.77
N ARG A 440 4.82 -16.78 7.69
CA ARG A 440 6.30 -16.68 7.83
C ARG A 440 7.02 -17.22 6.61
N GLY A 441 6.57 -18.36 6.11
CA GLY A 441 7.11 -19.01 4.92
C GLY A 441 6.88 -18.20 3.64
N LEU A 442 5.76 -17.48 3.55
CA LEU A 442 5.47 -16.55 2.46
C LEU A 442 6.53 -15.46 2.39
N ASN A 443 6.78 -14.77 3.52
CA ASN A 443 7.80 -13.72 3.62
C ASN A 443 9.23 -14.22 3.35
N LYS A 444 9.53 -15.47 3.74
CA LYS A 444 10.83 -16.09 3.44
C LYS A 444 10.96 -16.47 1.96
N THR A 445 9.89 -16.98 1.35
CA THR A 445 9.91 -17.47 -0.04
C THR A 445 10.04 -16.33 -1.03
N PHE A 446 9.36 -15.24 -0.79
CA PHE A 446 9.32 -14.07 -1.65
C PHE A 446 10.09 -12.88 -1.07
N TYR A 447 11.11 -13.15 -0.27
CA TYR A 447 11.94 -12.13 0.37
C TYR A 447 12.58 -11.20 -0.66
N HIS A 448 12.31 -9.90 -0.55
CA HIS A 448 12.73 -8.85 -1.48
C HIS A 448 12.41 -9.19 -2.95
N GLN A 449 11.16 -9.59 -3.22
CA GLN A 449 10.75 -9.97 -4.57
C GLN A 449 9.47 -9.28 -5.00
N THR A 450 9.39 -9.00 -6.30
CA THR A 450 8.14 -8.64 -6.96
C THR A 450 7.38 -9.91 -7.38
N VAL A 451 6.07 -9.95 -7.09
CA VAL A 451 5.23 -11.14 -7.28
C VAL A 451 3.94 -10.82 -8.06
N THR A 452 3.30 -11.86 -8.55
CA THR A 452 1.94 -11.81 -9.12
C THR A 452 0.94 -12.47 -8.16
N THR A 453 -0.34 -12.15 -8.29
CA THR A 453 -1.42 -12.86 -7.58
C THR A 453 -1.31 -14.37 -7.75
N LYS A 454 -1.02 -14.86 -8.97
CA LYS A 454 -0.89 -16.30 -9.22
C LYS A 454 0.20 -16.97 -8.38
N GLN A 455 1.34 -16.31 -8.17
CA GLN A 455 2.42 -16.86 -7.32
C GLN A 455 1.98 -16.96 -5.85
N ILE A 456 1.23 -15.98 -5.35
CA ILE A 456 0.69 -16.01 -3.98
C ILE A 456 -0.38 -17.10 -3.83
N GLU A 457 -1.32 -17.19 -4.78
CA GLU A 457 -2.36 -18.24 -4.82
C GLU A 457 -1.76 -19.65 -4.84
N ASP A 458 -0.76 -19.88 -5.69
CA ASP A 458 -0.08 -21.18 -5.80
C ASP A 458 0.67 -21.53 -4.52
N TYR A 459 1.33 -20.55 -3.91
CA TYR A 459 2.00 -20.75 -2.63
C TYR A 459 1.01 -21.13 -1.53
N LEU A 460 -0.10 -20.39 -1.39
CA LEU A 460 -1.13 -20.66 -0.38
C LEU A 460 -1.81 -21.99 -0.60
N SER A 461 -2.17 -22.35 -1.83
CA SER A 461 -2.76 -23.65 -2.15
C SER A 461 -1.80 -24.81 -1.82
N LYS A 462 -0.55 -24.70 -2.23
CA LYS A 462 0.47 -25.71 -1.98
C LYS A 462 0.75 -25.91 -0.49
N THR A 463 0.89 -24.84 0.26
CA THR A 463 1.30 -24.91 1.68
C THR A 463 0.13 -25.24 2.60
N SER A 464 -1.08 -24.83 2.28
CA SER A 464 -2.29 -25.25 2.99
C SER A 464 -2.64 -26.72 2.70
N GLY A 465 -2.34 -27.21 1.48
CA GLY A 465 -2.76 -28.52 1.00
C GLY A 465 -4.21 -28.54 0.51
N ILE A 466 -4.81 -27.36 0.28
CA ILE A 466 -6.19 -27.17 -0.18
C ILE A 466 -6.14 -26.60 -1.60
N ASP A 467 -6.94 -27.13 -2.52
CA ASP A 467 -7.17 -26.47 -3.80
C ASP A 467 -8.00 -25.20 -3.59
N LEU A 468 -7.36 -24.05 -3.73
CA LEU A 468 -7.97 -22.74 -3.49
C LEU A 468 -8.38 -22.04 -4.79
N THR A 469 -8.39 -22.73 -5.93
CA THR A 469 -8.65 -22.12 -7.24
C THR A 469 -9.99 -21.38 -7.26
N GLU A 470 -11.10 -22.08 -6.94
CA GLU A 470 -12.42 -21.45 -6.95
C GLU A 470 -12.63 -20.51 -5.77
N PHE A 471 -11.95 -20.72 -4.66
CA PHE A 471 -11.93 -19.81 -3.53
C PHE A 471 -11.40 -18.41 -3.95
N PHE A 472 -10.25 -18.35 -4.59
CA PHE A 472 -9.68 -17.08 -5.07
C PHE A 472 -10.47 -16.50 -6.24
N ASN A 473 -11.00 -17.33 -7.15
CA ASN A 473 -11.88 -16.87 -8.22
C ASN A 473 -13.12 -16.15 -7.66
N GLN A 474 -13.75 -16.71 -6.64
CA GLN A 474 -14.92 -16.13 -6.00
C GLN A 474 -14.62 -14.81 -5.29
N TYR A 475 -13.56 -14.76 -4.47
CA TYR A 475 -13.33 -13.60 -3.61
C TYR A 475 -12.53 -12.48 -4.26
N LEU A 476 -11.60 -12.79 -5.18
CA LEU A 476 -10.74 -11.80 -5.81
C LEU A 476 -11.23 -11.32 -7.18
N ARG A 477 -11.91 -12.19 -7.96
CA ARG A 477 -12.29 -11.91 -9.35
C ARG A 477 -13.77 -11.68 -9.54
N ASP A 478 -14.60 -12.00 -8.53
CA ASP A 478 -16.05 -11.81 -8.56
C ASP A 478 -16.50 -10.87 -7.44
N VAL A 479 -17.55 -10.10 -7.70
CA VAL A 479 -18.11 -9.17 -6.72
C VAL A 479 -19.01 -9.87 -5.69
N ARG A 480 -19.53 -11.05 -6.03
CA ARG A 480 -20.51 -11.76 -5.20
C ARG A 480 -19.85 -12.35 -3.95
N ILE A 481 -20.55 -12.27 -2.83
CA ILE A 481 -20.22 -13.02 -1.61
C ILE A 481 -21.13 -14.24 -1.55
N PRO A 482 -20.58 -15.44 -1.33
CA PRO A 482 -21.38 -16.67 -1.21
C PRO A 482 -22.50 -16.51 -0.19
N THR A 483 -23.70 -16.96 -0.55
CA THR A 483 -24.87 -16.90 0.35
C THR A 483 -25.40 -18.30 0.59
N LEU A 484 -25.44 -18.72 1.85
CA LEU A 484 -26.15 -19.91 2.27
C LEU A 484 -27.63 -19.63 2.23
N GLU A 485 -28.33 -20.19 1.26
CA GLU A 485 -29.79 -20.21 1.24
C GLU A 485 -30.29 -21.49 1.91
N TYR A 486 -31.16 -21.38 2.88
CA TYR A 486 -31.64 -22.55 3.62
C TYR A 486 -33.10 -22.42 4.08
N LYS A 487 -33.74 -23.60 4.29
CA LYS A 487 -35.04 -23.73 4.91
C LYS A 487 -35.11 -24.97 5.79
N ILE A 488 -36.02 -24.96 6.76
CA ILE A 488 -36.24 -26.05 7.68
C ILE A 488 -37.71 -26.49 7.58
N GLU A 489 -37.90 -27.76 7.24
CA GLU A 489 -39.24 -28.36 7.12
C GLU A 489 -39.21 -29.75 7.77
N ASN A 490 -40.09 -30.00 8.73
CA ASN A 490 -40.26 -31.31 9.40
C ASN A 490 -38.90 -31.86 9.96
N ASN A 491 -38.13 -31.03 10.67
CA ASN A 491 -36.83 -31.38 11.21
C ASN A 491 -35.77 -31.73 10.14
N VAL A 492 -35.98 -31.30 8.91
CA VAL A 492 -35.01 -31.45 7.82
C VAL A 492 -34.53 -30.07 7.41
N LEU A 493 -33.24 -29.84 7.56
CA LEU A 493 -32.53 -28.71 6.97
C LEU A 493 -32.28 -28.99 5.48
N LYS A 494 -32.77 -28.11 4.62
CA LYS A 494 -32.41 -28.03 3.21
C LYS A 494 -31.56 -26.81 3.02
N TYR A 495 -30.40 -26.94 2.36
CA TYR A 495 -29.46 -25.83 2.19
C TYR A 495 -28.68 -25.95 0.87
N ARG A 496 -28.29 -24.80 0.34
CA ARG A 496 -27.43 -24.67 -0.86
C ARG A 496 -26.67 -23.37 -0.85
N TYR A 497 -25.69 -23.25 -1.73
CA TYR A 497 -25.14 -21.94 -2.07
C TYR A 497 -25.92 -21.28 -3.19
N THR A 498 -26.08 -19.95 -3.05
CA THR A 498 -26.46 -19.01 -4.10
C THR A 498 -25.42 -17.90 -4.15
N ASN A 499 -25.51 -17.05 -5.13
CA ASN A 499 -24.60 -15.91 -5.28
C ASN A 499 -23.12 -16.32 -5.39
N ILE A 500 -22.87 -17.42 -6.09
CA ILE A 500 -21.54 -18.03 -6.31
C ILE A 500 -21.17 -18.10 -7.78
N ILE A 501 -19.87 -18.26 -8.07
CA ILE A 501 -19.37 -18.66 -9.38
C ILE A 501 -19.62 -20.15 -9.61
N GLU A 502 -19.47 -20.60 -10.85
CA GLU A 502 -19.56 -22.03 -11.19
C GLU A 502 -18.52 -22.85 -10.40
N ASN A 503 -18.90 -24.02 -9.94
CA ASN A 503 -18.07 -24.97 -9.17
C ASN A 503 -17.61 -24.50 -7.79
N PHE A 504 -18.02 -23.35 -7.29
CA PHE A 504 -17.68 -22.94 -5.93
C PHE A 504 -18.34 -23.87 -4.89
N ASP A 505 -17.53 -24.46 -4.01
CA ASP A 505 -17.99 -25.46 -3.03
C ASP A 505 -17.28 -25.36 -1.66
N MET A 506 -16.77 -24.17 -1.33
CA MET A 506 -16.06 -23.95 -0.06
C MET A 506 -16.89 -24.43 1.13
N PRO A 507 -16.39 -25.33 1.98
CA PRO A 507 -17.06 -25.70 3.22
C PRO A 507 -16.96 -24.57 4.25
N PHE A 508 -17.86 -24.58 5.22
CA PHE A 508 -17.77 -23.70 6.37
C PHE A 508 -18.40 -24.32 7.62
N ILE A 509 -18.10 -23.75 8.78
CA ILE A 509 -18.63 -24.23 10.07
C ILE A 509 -19.95 -23.55 10.40
N ALA A 510 -20.94 -24.33 10.83
CA ALA A 510 -22.16 -23.85 11.44
C ALA A 510 -22.43 -24.55 12.76
N THR A 511 -23.10 -23.88 13.69
CA THR A 511 -23.67 -24.50 14.89
C THR A 511 -25.09 -24.94 14.58
N ILE A 512 -25.36 -26.22 14.68
CA ILE A 512 -26.65 -26.86 14.45
C ILE A 512 -26.88 -27.85 15.61
N ASP A 513 -28.05 -27.86 16.22
CA ASP A 513 -28.35 -28.69 17.41
C ASP A 513 -27.30 -28.49 18.53
N ASP A 514 -26.88 -27.22 18.77
CA ASP A 514 -25.84 -26.80 19.73
C ASP A 514 -24.45 -27.41 19.50
N LYS A 515 -24.19 -27.93 18.29
CA LYS A 515 -22.89 -28.50 17.91
C LYS A 515 -22.31 -27.81 16.70
N LYS A 516 -21.03 -27.44 16.80
CA LYS A 516 -20.26 -27.00 15.63
C LYS A 516 -20.01 -28.18 14.69
N GLN A 517 -20.30 -27.99 13.41
CA GLN A 517 -20.08 -28.98 12.37
C GLN A 517 -19.82 -28.34 11.01
N TRP A 518 -19.09 -29.04 10.17
CA TRP A 518 -18.86 -28.62 8.81
C TRP A 518 -20.08 -28.82 7.93
N LEU A 519 -20.43 -27.79 7.16
CA LEU A 519 -21.37 -27.87 6.04
C LEU A 519 -20.59 -27.81 4.73
N PHE A 520 -21.06 -28.58 3.74
CA PHE A 520 -20.48 -28.68 2.39
C PHE A 520 -21.53 -28.30 1.34
N PRO A 521 -22.00 -27.04 1.31
CA PRO A 521 -23.01 -26.60 0.36
C PRO A 521 -22.47 -26.61 -1.07
N LYS A 522 -23.36 -26.74 -2.03
CA LYS A 522 -23.14 -26.57 -3.47
C LYS A 522 -24.31 -25.76 -4.04
N ALA A 523 -24.32 -25.52 -5.33
CA ALA A 523 -25.45 -24.85 -6.00
C ALA A 523 -26.76 -25.69 -5.88
N GLU A 524 -26.62 -27.01 -5.81
CA GLU A 524 -27.76 -27.92 -5.63
C GLU A 524 -28.17 -28.05 -4.17
N TRP A 525 -29.46 -28.31 -3.94
CA TRP A 525 -29.98 -28.53 -2.61
C TRP A 525 -29.41 -29.77 -1.95
N LYS A 526 -28.84 -29.61 -0.77
CA LYS A 526 -28.49 -30.69 0.17
C LYS A 526 -29.45 -30.74 1.33
N THR A 527 -29.55 -31.90 1.97
CA THR A 527 -30.42 -32.11 3.10
C THR A 527 -29.71 -32.77 4.26
N MET A 528 -30.10 -32.45 5.48
CA MET A 528 -29.69 -33.15 6.69
C MET A 528 -30.82 -33.09 7.76
N ASN A 529 -30.92 -34.13 8.59
CA ASN A 529 -31.83 -34.16 9.72
C ASN A 529 -31.26 -33.29 10.85
N ILE A 530 -32.11 -32.50 11.47
CA ILE A 530 -31.80 -31.62 12.61
C ILE A 530 -32.87 -31.77 13.69
N LYS A 531 -32.54 -31.33 14.89
CA LYS A 531 -33.48 -31.36 16.04
C LYS A 531 -33.98 -29.97 16.43
N SER A 532 -33.23 -28.94 16.07
CA SER A 532 -33.51 -27.54 16.40
C SER A 532 -33.57 -26.72 15.11
N ASP A 533 -34.46 -25.71 15.09
CA ASP A 533 -34.57 -24.75 13.98
C ASP A 533 -33.53 -23.62 14.06
N ASP A 534 -32.62 -23.65 15.04
CA ASP A 534 -31.56 -22.66 15.22
C ASP A 534 -30.29 -23.08 14.51
N ILE A 535 -29.93 -22.33 13.48
CA ILE A 535 -28.69 -22.51 12.72
C ILE A 535 -27.90 -21.22 12.84
N LYS A 536 -26.66 -21.31 13.29
CA LYS A 536 -25.73 -20.18 13.39
C LYS A 536 -24.50 -20.44 12.53
N ILE A 537 -24.33 -19.67 11.47
CA ILE A 537 -23.10 -19.67 10.68
C ILE A 537 -21.97 -19.09 11.53
N ASP A 538 -20.81 -19.72 11.54
CA ASP A 538 -19.61 -19.16 12.16
C ASP A 538 -19.20 -17.91 11.39
N LYS A 539 -19.23 -16.76 12.07
CA LYS A 539 -18.94 -15.45 11.47
C LYS A 539 -17.50 -15.28 10.99
N ASN A 540 -16.61 -16.20 11.34
CA ASN A 540 -15.23 -16.20 10.87
C ASN A 540 -15.11 -16.60 9.39
N PHE A 541 -16.21 -17.07 8.78
CA PHE A 541 -16.30 -17.32 7.35
C PHE A 541 -17.04 -16.17 6.65
N LEU A 542 -16.48 -15.65 5.56
CA LEU A 542 -17.13 -14.63 4.74
C LEU A 542 -18.23 -15.28 3.87
N VAL A 543 -19.32 -15.63 4.51
CA VAL A 543 -20.52 -16.25 3.92
C VAL A 543 -21.75 -15.55 4.49
N TYR A 544 -22.65 -15.10 3.62
CA TYR A 544 -23.94 -14.56 4.03
C TYR A 544 -24.98 -15.68 4.18
N SER A 545 -26.10 -15.39 4.81
CA SER A 545 -27.21 -16.35 4.95
C SER A 545 -28.55 -15.73 4.61
N SER A 546 -29.41 -16.56 4.01
CA SER A 546 -30.80 -16.24 3.69
C SER A 546 -31.70 -17.43 4.07
N LYS A 547 -32.60 -17.23 5.04
CA LYS A 547 -33.63 -18.23 5.39
C LYS A 547 -34.85 -18.00 4.51
N LEU A 548 -35.35 -19.08 3.84
CA LEU A 548 -36.56 -19.08 3.02
C LEU A 548 -37.81 -19.29 3.84
#